data_58d9c1f85b13cf345cdf593138445bbc
#
_entry.id   58d9c1f85b13cf345cdf593138445bbc
#
_cell.length_a   1.000
_cell.length_b   1.000
_cell.length_c   1.000
_cell.angle_alpha   90.00
_cell.angle_beta   90.00
_cell.angle_gamma   90.00
#
_symmetry.space_group_name_H-M   'P 1'
#
loop_
_entity.id
_entity.type
_entity.pdbx_description
1 polymer ?
#
loop_
_entity_poly.entity_id
_entity_poly.type
_entity_poly.pdbx_seq_one_letter_code
_entity_poly.pdbx_strand_id
1 'polypeptide(L)'
;MTPDALPPYVGFAGNHHPVLGVRSRQVLARLDYDYAALAALMAEHEWTTMQLVHRERPDLFHARNPFPPGGVVEDPATGAAAAALGGYLRALRLVPHSRRVTIRQGEDMGRPSLLLVDIPEQGGIDVTGSATRL
;
A
#
# COMPACT_ATOMS: atom_id res chain seq x y z
N MET A 1 19.61 -0.64 10.39
CA MET A 1 18.18 -0.57 10.03
C MET A 1 17.35 -0.71 11.30
N THR A 2 16.37 0.15 11.52
CA THR A 2 15.51 0.05 12.69
C THR A 2 14.53 -1.10 12.54
N PRO A 3 14.02 -1.70 13.64
CA PRO A 3 13.01 -2.77 13.56
C PRO A 3 11.73 -2.38 12.82
N ASP A 4 11.42 -1.07 12.78
CA ASP A 4 10.22 -0.54 12.12
C ASP A 4 10.45 -0.17 10.67
N ALA A 5 11.68 -0.34 10.15
CA ALA A 5 11.99 -0.01 8.77
C ALA A 5 11.26 -0.94 7.81
N LEU A 6 10.71 -0.36 6.75
CA LEU A 6 10.02 -1.08 5.69
C LEU A 6 10.90 -1.05 4.44
N PRO A 7 11.67 -2.12 4.16
CA PRO A 7 12.55 -2.13 2.99
C PRO A 7 11.74 -2.10 1.68
N PRO A 8 12.29 -1.49 0.62
CA PRO A 8 11.64 -1.52 -0.69
C PRO A 8 11.45 -2.95 -1.19
N TYR A 9 10.29 -3.22 -1.81
CA TYR A 9 9.95 -4.56 -2.28
C TYR A 9 8.87 -4.46 -3.35
N VAL A 10 8.81 -5.43 -4.25
CA VAL A 10 7.72 -5.53 -5.22
C VAL A 10 6.85 -6.72 -4.82
N GLY A 11 5.66 -6.43 -4.29
CA GLY A 11 4.66 -7.46 -3.94
C GLY A 11 3.83 -7.87 -5.15
N PHE A 12 3.31 -9.09 -5.11
CA PHE A 12 2.44 -9.61 -6.15
C PHE A 12 1.09 -10.02 -5.56
N ALA A 13 0.01 -9.49 -6.18
CA ALA A 13 -1.36 -9.87 -5.87
C ALA A 13 -2.18 -9.76 -7.15
N GLY A 14 -2.00 -10.72 -8.07
CA GLY A 14 -2.54 -10.67 -9.42
C GLY A 14 -1.74 -9.75 -10.34
N ASN A 15 -1.13 -8.71 -9.80
CA ASN A 15 -0.24 -7.75 -10.48
C ASN A 15 0.93 -7.41 -9.56
N HIS A 16 1.93 -6.75 -10.12
CA HIS A 16 3.09 -6.32 -9.33
C HIS A 16 2.84 -4.92 -8.73
N HIS A 17 3.06 -4.80 -7.42
CA HIS A 17 2.87 -3.57 -6.66
C HIS A 17 4.14 -3.26 -5.86
N PRO A 18 4.94 -2.27 -6.25
CA PRO A 18 6.05 -1.83 -5.42
C PRO A 18 5.55 -1.30 -4.07
N VAL A 19 6.23 -1.68 -2.99
CA VAL A 19 5.95 -1.21 -1.64
C VAL A 19 7.13 -0.37 -1.17
N LEU A 20 6.87 0.89 -0.83
CA LEU A 20 7.88 1.80 -0.33
C LEU A 20 7.43 2.38 1.01
N GLY A 21 8.23 2.18 2.04
CA GLY A 21 7.98 2.77 3.34
C GLY A 21 8.43 4.22 3.40
N VAL A 22 7.61 5.09 3.96
CA VAL A 22 7.96 6.48 4.24
C VAL A 22 8.01 6.69 5.76
N ARG A 23 8.92 7.55 6.21
CA ARG A 23 9.27 7.67 7.61
C ARG A 23 8.24 8.38 8.47
N SER A 24 7.32 9.15 7.89
CA SER A 24 6.32 9.87 8.65
C SER A 24 5.04 10.05 7.88
N ARG A 25 3.93 10.25 8.61
CA ARG A 25 2.63 10.58 8.01
C ARG A 25 2.69 11.90 7.26
N GLN A 26 3.48 12.86 7.75
CA GLN A 26 3.65 14.15 7.09
C GLN A 26 4.35 14.02 5.74
N VAL A 27 5.37 13.19 5.65
CA VAL A 27 6.05 12.92 4.37
C VAL A 27 5.07 12.30 3.39
N LEU A 28 4.24 11.37 3.84
CA LEU A 28 3.23 10.74 2.99
C LEU A 28 2.18 11.76 2.52
N ALA A 29 1.73 12.66 3.41
CA ALA A 29 0.73 13.68 3.09
C ALA A 29 1.23 14.67 2.03
N ARG A 30 2.53 14.90 1.96
CA ARG A 30 3.16 15.82 1.02
C ARG A 30 3.54 15.17 -0.30
N LEU A 31 2.97 14.02 -0.60
CA LEU A 31 3.28 13.32 -1.85
C LEU A 31 3.05 14.24 -3.05
N ASP A 32 4.12 14.43 -3.80
CA ASP A 32 4.12 15.12 -5.08
C ASP A 32 5.10 14.37 -5.97
N TYR A 33 4.63 13.91 -7.11
CA TYR A 33 5.48 13.12 -7.99
C TYR A 33 5.29 13.51 -9.45
N ASP A 34 6.31 13.23 -10.26
CA ASP A 34 6.26 13.42 -11.70
C ASP A 34 5.44 12.29 -12.31
N TYR A 35 4.19 12.60 -12.68
CA TYR A 35 3.25 11.63 -13.25
C TYR A 35 3.81 10.96 -14.49
N ALA A 36 4.35 11.73 -15.43
CA ALA A 36 4.85 11.18 -16.69
C ALA A 36 6.06 10.26 -16.48
N ALA A 37 7.00 10.67 -15.62
CA ALA A 37 8.17 9.87 -15.30
C ALA A 37 7.79 8.56 -14.60
N LEU A 38 6.87 8.63 -13.64
CA LEU A 38 6.41 7.44 -12.94
C LEU A 38 5.62 6.52 -13.88
N ALA A 39 4.77 7.07 -14.74
CA ALA A 39 4.01 6.28 -15.71
C ALA A 39 4.96 5.49 -16.62
N ALA A 40 6.03 6.12 -17.12
CA ALA A 40 7.02 5.45 -17.95
C ALA A 40 7.75 4.32 -17.20
N LEU A 41 8.16 4.58 -15.96
CA LEU A 41 8.84 3.58 -15.13
C LEU A 41 7.93 2.40 -14.84
N MET A 42 6.68 2.64 -14.49
CA MET A 42 5.73 1.59 -14.18
C MET A 42 5.39 0.75 -15.42
N ALA A 43 5.28 1.38 -16.59
CA ALA A 43 5.06 0.67 -17.83
C ALA A 43 6.25 -0.24 -18.18
N GLU A 44 7.48 0.25 -17.98
CA GLU A 44 8.71 -0.51 -18.22
C GLU A 44 8.78 -1.77 -17.38
N HIS A 45 8.37 -1.69 -16.10
CA HIS A 45 8.42 -2.79 -15.15
C HIS A 45 7.10 -3.53 -15.00
N GLU A 46 6.08 -3.13 -15.74
CA GLU A 46 4.73 -3.71 -15.66
C GLU A 46 4.13 -3.65 -14.24
N TRP A 47 4.42 -2.58 -13.51
CA TRP A 47 3.84 -2.33 -12.20
C TRP A 47 2.45 -1.70 -12.35
N THR A 48 1.51 -2.06 -11.44
CA THR A 48 0.13 -1.57 -11.52
C THR A 48 -0.09 -0.33 -10.66
N THR A 49 0.21 -0.41 -9.36
CA THR A 49 0.16 0.75 -8.45
C THR A 49 1.40 0.75 -7.59
N MET A 50 1.78 1.92 -7.10
CA MET A 50 2.79 2.01 -6.04
C MET A 50 2.09 2.06 -4.69
N GLN A 51 2.55 1.26 -3.75
CA GLN A 51 2.05 1.27 -2.38
C GLN A 51 3.02 2.04 -1.50
N LEU A 52 2.73 3.33 -1.28
CA LEU A 52 3.51 4.18 -0.38
C LEU A 52 2.86 4.10 0.99
N VAL A 53 3.62 3.66 1.99
CA VAL A 53 3.06 3.40 3.31
C VAL A 53 3.86 4.04 4.42
N HIS A 54 3.14 4.52 5.44
CA HIS A 54 3.70 4.88 6.73
C HIS A 54 3.10 3.97 7.81
N ARG A 55 3.96 3.31 8.58
CA ARG A 55 3.53 2.45 9.69
C ARG A 55 3.44 3.30 10.95
N GLU A 56 2.21 3.62 11.36
CA GLU A 56 1.96 4.38 12.59
C GLU A 56 2.10 3.50 13.83
N ARG A 57 1.59 2.29 13.75
CA ARG A 57 1.66 1.25 14.79
C ARG A 57 1.91 -0.09 14.09
N PRO A 58 2.30 -1.14 14.83
CA PRO A 58 2.54 -2.45 14.22
C PRO A 58 1.38 -2.96 13.34
N ASP A 59 0.14 -2.57 13.63
CA ASP A 59 -1.05 -3.01 12.92
C ASP A 59 -1.82 -1.88 12.23
N LEU A 60 -1.27 -0.67 12.16
CA LEU A 60 -1.92 0.47 11.52
C LEU A 60 -0.97 1.15 10.52
N PHE A 61 -1.41 1.18 9.27
CA PHE A 61 -0.67 1.79 8.17
C PHE A 61 -1.50 2.90 7.53
N HIS A 62 -0.81 3.93 7.05
CA HIS A 62 -1.37 4.92 6.16
C HIS A 62 -0.78 4.67 4.78
N ALA A 63 -1.60 4.72 3.74
CA ALA A 63 -1.16 4.40 2.38
C ALA A 63 -1.61 5.45 1.39
N ARG A 64 -0.79 5.65 0.35
CA ARG A 64 -1.16 6.37 -0.86
C ARG A 64 -0.72 5.54 -2.05
N ASN A 65 -1.57 5.49 -3.07
CA ASN A 65 -1.36 4.64 -4.22
C ASN A 65 -1.37 5.46 -5.51
N PRO A 66 -0.22 5.99 -5.95
CA PRO A 66 -0.09 6.52 -7.30
C PRO A 66 -0.50 5.46 -8.32
N PHE A 67 -1.33 5.86 -9.30
CA PHE A 67 -1.89 4.90 -10.26
C PHE A 67 -1.87 5.40 -11.70
N PRO A 68 -0.69 5.78 -12.25
CA PRO A 68 -0.58 6.20 -13.65
C PRO A 68 -1.11 5.17 -14.66
N PRO A 69 -0.89 3.84 -14.49
CA PRO A 69 -1.42 2.86 -15.46
C PRO A 69 -2.94 2.88 -15.59
N GLY A 70 -3.66 3.29 -14.53
CA GLY A 70 -5.11 3.45 -14.58
C GLY A 70 -5.58 4.80 -15.11
N GLY A 71 -4.65 5.66 -15.52
CA GLY A 71 -4.97 6.99 -16.03
C GLY A 71 -5.35 8.00 -14.96
N VAL A 72 -5.08 7.70 -13.69
CA VAL A 72 -5.36 8.59 -12.56
C VAL A 72 -4.09 8.87 -11.77
N VAL A 73 -4.06 10.03 -11.11
CA VAL A 73 -2.90 10.41 -10.30
C VAL A 73 -2.76 9.46 -9.11
N GLU A 74 -3.87 9.13 -8.48
CA GLU A 74 -3.87 8.32 -7.26
C GLU A 74 -5.21 7.59 -7.13
N ASP A 75 -5.16 6.36 -6.59
CA ASP A 75 -6.35 5.56 -6.29
C ASP A 75 -6.70 5.72 -4.80
N PRO A 76 -7.97 6.01 -4.45
CA PRO A 76 -8.38 6.17 -3.05
C PRO A 76 -8.48 4.87 -2.26
N ALA A 77 -8.65 3.73 -2.93
CA ALA A 77 -8.77 2.43 -2.27
C ALA A 77 -8.32 1.32 -3.21
N THR A 78 -7.24 0.65 -2.87
CA THR A 78 -6.62 -0.34 -3.75
C THR A 78 -6.51 -1.68 -3.03
N GLY A 79 -7.52 -2.56 -3.24
CA GLY A 79 -7.55 -3.88 -2.60
C GLY A 79 -6.36 -4.75 -2.98
N ALA A 80 -5.96 -4.76 -4.26
CA ALA A 80 -4.82 -5.55 -4.72
C ALA A 80 -3.50 -5.09 -4.09
N ALA A 81 -3.28 -3.78 -3.97
CA ALA A 81 -2.10 -3.24 -3.30
C ALA A 81 -2.11 -3.54 -1.80
N ALA A 82 -3.29 -3.53 -1.16
CA ALA A 82 -3.44 -3.92 0.24
C ALA A 82 -3.08 -5.40 0.44
N ALA A 83 -3.54 -6.28 -0.45
CA ALA A 83 -3.18 -7.70 -0.41
C ALA A 83 -1.68 -7.90 -0.62
N ALA A 84 -1.08 -7.14 -1.56
CA ALA A 84 0.37 -7.18 -1.79
C ALA A 84 1.15 -6.74 -0.56
N LEU A 85 0.68 -5.71 0.14
CA LEU A 85 1.29 -5.27 1.40
C LEU A 85 1.20 -6.38 2.45
N GLY A 86 0.06 -7.06 2.56
CA GLY A 86 -0.11 -8.19 3.48
C GLY A 86 0.90 -9.30 3.21
N GLY A 87 1.05 -9.69 1.96
CA GLY A 87 2.04 -10.67 1.55
C GLY A 87 3.48 -10.23 1.83
N TYR A 88 3.76 -8.96 1.58
CA TYR A 88 5.05 -8.34 1.89
C TYR A 88 5.36 -8.42 3.39
N LEU A 89 4.42 -8.04 4.24
CA LEU A 89 4.62 -8.08 5.70
C LEU A 89 4.87 -9.50 6.19
N ARG A 90 4.15 -10.47 5.64
CA ARG A 90 4.32 -11.88 5.97
C ARG A 90 5.66 -12.43 5.51
N ALA A 91 6.02 -12.17 4.26
CA ALA A 91 7.25 -12.67 3.66
C ALA A 91 8.51 -12.16 4.38
N LEU A 92 8.49 -10.92 4.82
CA LEU A 92 9.61 -10.30 5.53
C LEU A 92 9.48 -10.40 7.06
N ARG A 93 8.46 -11.11 7.55
CA ARG A 93 8.21 -11.34 8.99
C ARG A 93 8.11 -10.04 9.78
N LEU A 94 7.44 -9.04 9.19
CA LEU A 94 7.26 -7.73 9.81
C LEU A 94 6.00 -7.66 10.68
N VAL A 95 5.19 -8.71 10.69
CA VAL A 95 4.03 -8.88 11.58
C VAL A 95 4.03 -10.29 12.15
N PRO A 96 3.43 -10.49 13.36
CA PRO A 96 3.22 -11.83 13.90
C PRO A 96 2.29 -12.66 13.01
N HIS A 97 2.30 -13.97 13.18
CA HIS A 97 1.41 -14.88 12.47
C HIS A 97 -0.06 -14.58 12.75
N SER A 98 -0.91 -14.83 11.75
CA SER A 98 -2.37 -14.71 11.85
C SER A 98 -2.80 -13.32 12.37
N ARG A 99 -2.30 -12.27 11.71
CA ARG A 99 -2.54 -10.89 12.12
C ARG A 99 -3.48 -10.20 11.17
N ARG A 100 -4.34 -9.33 11.75
CA ARG A 100 -5.07 -8.33 10.98
C ARG A 100 -4.33 -7.01 11.09
N VAL A 101 -4.13 -6.33 9.96
CA VAL A 101 -3.65 -4.96 9.93
C VAL A 101 -4.70 -4.07 9.28
N THR A 102 -4.68 -2.80 9.65
CA THR A 102 -5.57 -1.78 9.12
C THR A 102 -4.79 -0.84 8.24
N ILE A 103 -5.32 -0.53 7.07
CA ILE A 103 -4.74 0.46 6.16
C ILE A 103 -5.73 1.60 6.00
N ARG A 104 -5.29 2.82 6.25
CA ARG A 104 -6.03 4.04 5.95
C ARG A 104 -5.51 4.61 4.64
N GLN A 105 -6.39 4.78 3.68
CA GLN A 105 -6.04 5.24 2.34
C GLN A 105 -7.05 6.26 1.85
N GLY A 106 -6.61 7.19 1.00
CA GLY A 106 -7.49 8.18 0.39
C GLY A 106 -7.78 9.42 1.22
N GLU A 107 -7.24 9.50 2.44
CA GLU A 107 -7.48 10.66 3.33
C GLU A 107 -6.99 11.96 2.70
N ASP A 108 -5.80 11.95 2.10
CA ASP A 108 -5.21 13.14 1.49
C ASP A 108 -5.89 13.56 0.18
N MET A 109 -6.77 12.71 -0.35
CA MET A 109 -7.61 12.99 -1.51
C MET A 109 -9.01 13.46 -1.12
N GLY A 110 -9.32 13.53 0.17
CA GLY A 110 -10.68 13.79 0.64
C GLY A 110 -11.64 12.62 0.42
N ARG A 111 -11.13 11.42 0.16
CA ARG A 111 -11.92 10.20 -0.07
C ARG A 111 -11.42 9.07 0.84
N PRO A 112 -11.58 9.23 2.17
CA PRO A 112 -11.03 8.25 3.10
C PRO A 112 -11.65 6.87 2.93
N SER A 113 -10.81 5.85 2.96
CA SER A 113 -11.22 4.46 3.02
C SER A 113 -10.45 3.72 4.09
N LEU A 114 -11.03 2.63 4.57
CA LEU A 114 -10.43 1.74 5.55
C LEU A 114 -10.36 0.35 4.93
N LEU A 115 -9.16 -0.20 4.89
CA LEU A 115 -8.93 -1.54 4.38
C LEU A 115 -8.44 -2.42 5.53
N LEU A 116 -9.14 -3.52 5.77
CA LEU A 116 -8.75 -4.52 6.78
C LEU A 116 -8.09 -5.67 6.04
N VAL A 117 -6.85 -5.97 6.41
CA VAL A 117 -6.05 -7.01 5.76
C VAL A 117 -5.81 -8.12 6.75
N ASP A 118 -6.37 -9.29 6.47
CA ASP A 118 -6.19 -10.49 7.28
C ASP A 118 -5.06 -11.32 6.70
N ILE A 119 -4.00 -11.47 7.47
CA ILE A 119 -2.75 -12.12 7.06
C ILE A 119 -2.64 -13.44 7.82
N PRO A 120 -3.10 -14.55 7.23
CA PRO A 120 -2.93 -15.86 7.87
C PRO A 120 -1.48 -16.32 7.79
N GLU A 121 -1.13 -17.30 8.58
CA GLU A 121 0.21 -17.90 8.54
C GLU A 121 0.52 -18.48 7.17
N GLN A 122 -0.47 -19.08 6.53
CA GLN A 122 -0.36 -19.63 5.18
C GLN A 122 -1.64 -19.34 4.41
N GLY A 123 -1.55 -19.36 3.08
CA GLY A 123 -2.69 -19.18 2.22
C GLY A 123 -2.91 -17.73 1.79
N GLY A 124 -4.08 -17.46 1.26
CA GLY A 124 -4.41 -16.17 0.67
C GLY A 124 -4.57 -15.05 1.69
N ILE A 125 -4.31 -13.84 1.25
CA ILE A 125 -4.51 -12.63 2.03
C ILE A 125 -5.93 -12.13 1.76
N ASP A 126 -6.73 -11.93 2.81
CA ASP A 126 -8.09 -11.41 2.68
C ASP A 126 -8.12 -9.91 2.93
N VAL A 127 -8.77 -9.17 2.05
CA VAL A 127 -8.93 -7.73 2.17
C VAL A 127 -10.41 -7.40 2.23
N THR A 128 -10.81 -6.68 3.29
CA THR A 128 -12.15 -6.15 3.45
C THR A 128 -12.06 -4.63 3.43
N GLY A 129 -12.81 -3.99 2.55
CA GLY A 129 -12.80 -2.54 2.42
C GLY A 129 -14.11 -1.91 2.79
N SER A 130 -14.04 -0.68 3.32
CA SER A 130 -15.18 0.22 3.44
C SER A 130 -14.77 1.58 2.91
N ALA A 131 -15.61 2.18 2.08
CA ALA A 131 -15.39 3.51 1.54
C ALA A 131 -16.59 4.38 1.88
N THR A 132 -16.31 5.66 2.21
CA THR A 132 -17.39 6.63 2.45
C THR A 132 -17.98 7.03 1.12
N ARG A 133 -19.31 6.96 1.00
CA ARG A 133 -20.03 7.51 -0.16
C ARG A 133 -20.00 9.03 -0.10
N LEU A 134 -19.72 9.60 -1.21
CA LEU A 134 -19.85 11.05 -1.40
C LEU A 134 -21.27 11.40 -1.82
#